data_059faaf2a9de7c086c71ce12123cfd63
#
_entry.id   059faaf2a9de7c086c71ce12123cfd63
#
_cell.length_a   1.000
_cell.length_b   1.000
_cell.length_c   1.000
_cell.angle_alpha   90.00
_cell.angle_beta   90.00
_cell.angle_gamma   90.00
#
_symmetry.space_group_name_H-M   'P 1'
#
loop_
_entity.id
_entity.type
_entity.pdbx_description
1 polymer ?
#
loop_
_entity_poly.entity_id
_entity_poly.type
_entity_poly.pdbx_seq_one_letter_code
_entity_poly.pdbx_strand_id
1 'polypeptide(L)'
;SCGAYVYAETYSHXADLPKLIHDSRLLYYEEDTEAILSVYRAGHVLSLRTNGKVEASSSGDMLTQKMISHLPLLYHSNPSEVLMIGLASGISLGSVLVYPQVQRADCVEMLEGMTQASDFFLKYNHACLKDPRTNLIINDGRNHLLLSNTYYDVIISQPSNPWIVGIGSLFTREFFHLGAERLKPGGLFCHRLDDIVATV
;
A
#
# COMPACT_ATOMS: atom_id res chain seq x y z
N SER A 1 -6.71 -18.35 10.94
CA SER A 1 -6.15 -17.10 10.39
C SER A 1 -7.27 -16.13 10.03
N CYS A 2 -7.02 -14.82 10.18
CA CYS A 2 -8.00 -13.78 9.86
C CYS A 2 -8.44 -13.81 8.39
N GLY A 3 -7.56 -14.19 7.49
CA GLY A 3 -7.86 -14.26 6.06
C GLY A 3 -9.01 -15.21 5.74
N ALA A 4 -9.07 -16.36 6.40
CA ALA A 4 -10.16 -17.32 6.18
C ALA A 4 -11.50 -16.76 6.63
N TYR A 5 -11.53 -16.01 7.73
CA TYR A 5 -12.76 -15.39 8.23
C TYR A 5 -13.22 -14.24 7.32
N VAL A 6 -12.30 -13.34 6.95
CA VAL A 6 -12.62 -12.16 6.12
C VAL A 6 -13.19 -12.58 4.76
N TYR A 7 -12.66 -13.67 4.21
CA TYR A 7 -13.07 -14.13 2.87
C TYR A 7 -14.00 -15.37 2.94
N ALA A 8 -14.58 -15.67 4.11
CA ALA A 8 -15.42 -16.87 4.29
C ALA A 8 -16.55 -16.93 3.26
N GLU A 9 -17.23 -15.81 3.03
CA GLU A 9 -18.32 -15.72 2.06
C GLU A 9 -17.82 -15.96 0.63
N THR A 10 -16.71 -15.32 0.26
CA THR A 10 -16.08 -15.54 -1.04
C THR A 10 -15.68 -17.00 -1.23
N TYR A 11 -15.11 -17.61 -0.20
CA TYR A 11 -14.68 -19.02 -0.24
C TYR A 11 -15.87 -19.98 -0.24
N SER A 12 -17.01 -19.61 0.36
CA SER A 12 -18.22 -20.46 0.36
C SER A 12 -18.82 -20.61 -1.04
N HIS A 13 -18.56 -19.65 -1.89
CA HIS A 13 -18.98 -19.71 -3.29
C HIS A 13 -17.93 -20.34 -4.21
N UNK A 14 -16.75 -20.53 -3.83
CA UNK A 14 -15.94 -20.98 -4.51
C UNK A 14 -16.00 -22.31 -4.52
N ALA A 15 -16.70 -22.85 -5.24
CA ALA A 15 -16.94 -24.28 -5.38
C ALA A 15 -15.67 -25.15 -5.29
N ASP A 16 -14.48 -24.56 -5.42
CA ASP A 16 -13.20 -25.27 -5.52
C ASP A 16 -12.11 -24.69 -4.61
N LEU A 17 -12.43 -24.41 -3.32
CA LEU A 17 -11.41 -23.95 -2.38
C LEU A 17 -10.19 -24.88 -2.30
N PRO A 18 -10.35 -26.22 -2.24
CA PRO A 18 -9.20 -27.12 -2.26
C PRO A 18 -8.33 -26.94 -3.51
N LYS A 19 -8.95 -26.71 -4.67
CA LYS A 19 -8.23 -26.49 -5.93
C LYS A 19 -7.50 -25.14 -5.92
N LEU A 20 -8.14 -24.08 -5.45
CA LEU A 20 -7.52 -22.77 -5.32
C LEU A 20 -6.30 -22.81 -4.40
N ILE A 21 -6.38 -23.53 -3.31
CA ILE A 21 -5.26 -23.73 -2.38
C ILE A 21 -4.17 -24.57 -3.05
N HIS A 22 -4.54 -25.66 -3.72
CA HIS A 22 -3.62 -26.57 -4.37
C HIS A 22 -2.88 -25.89 -5.54
N ASP A 23 -3.56 -25.04 -6.30
CA ASP A 23 -3.02 -24.39 -7.49
C ASP A 23 -2.24 -23.10 -7.15
N SER A 24 -2.21 -22.71 -5.87
CA SER A 24 -1.44 -21.54 -5.45
C SER A 24 -0.09 -21.94 -4.87
N ARG A 25 0.96 -21.30 -5.35
CA ARG A 25 2.34 -21.53 -4.89
C ARG A 25 2.76 -20.40 -3.97
N LEU A 26 3.20 -20.76 -2.77
CA LEU A 26 3.83 -19.82 -1.83
C LEU A 26 5.23 -19.47 -2.37
N LEU A 27 5.49 -18.18 -2.56
CA LEU A 27 6.77 -17.67 -3.06
C LEU A 27 7.61 -17.02 -1.95
N TYR A 28 6.94 -16.47 -0.95
CA TYR A 28 7.57 -15.73 0.14
C TYR A 28 6.73 -15.88 1.40
N TYR A 29 7.40 -16.05 2.52
CA TYR A 29 6.77 -16.12 3.84
C TYR A 29 7.74 -15.52 4.86
N GLU A 30 7.25 -14.62 5.65
CA GLU A 30 7.98 -14.05 6.78
C GLU A 30 7.01 -13.84 7.92
N GLU A 31 7.42 -14.23 9.09
CA GLU A 31 6.66 -14.05 10.32
C GLU A 31 7.45 -13.14 11.24
N ASP A 32 6.89 -12.00 11.56
CA ASP A 32 7.46 -11.01 12.46
C ASP A 32 6.50 -10.85 13.65
N THR A 33 6.93 -10.10 14.65
CA THR A 33 6.13 -9.80 15.85
C THR A 33 4.83 -9.06 15.53
N GLU A 34 4.83 -8.27 14.45
CA GLU A 34 3.71 -7.40 14.08
C GLU A 34 2.77 -8.04 13.07
N ALA A 35 3.30 -8.87 12.16
CA ALA A 35 2.49 -9.41 11.07
C ALA A 35 3.13 -10.64 10.42
N ILE A 36 2.30 -11.41 9.74
CA ILE A 36 2.73 -12.48 8.86
C ILE A 36 2.58 -11.97 7.42
N LEU A 37 3.70 -11.89 6.71
CA LEU A 37 3.73 -11.50 5.30
C LEU A 37 3.85 -12.74 4.42
N SER A 38 3.14 -12.76 3.31
CA SER A 38 3.27 -13.84 2.34
C SER A 38 2.96 -13.37 0.93
N VAL A 39 3.66 -13.96 -0.04
CA VAL A 39 3.38 -13.75 -1.46
C VAL A 39 3.04 -15.10 -2.08
N TYR A 40 1.90 -15.16 -2.73
CA TYR A 40 1.42 -16.34 -3.45
C TYR A 40 1.32 -16.06 -4.93
N ARG A 41 1.50 -17.12 -5.72
CA ARG A 41 1.23 -17.11 -7.15
C ARG A 41 0.15 -18.14 -7.47
N ALA A 42 -0.91 -17.69 -8.14
CA ALA A 42 -1.95 -18.56 -8.70
C ALA A 42 -2.02 -18.27 -10.20
N GLY A 43 -1.55 -19.21 -11.01
CA GLY A 43 -1.38 -18.97 -12.45
C GLY A 43 -0.42 -17.81 -12.70
N HIS A 44 -0.92 -16.75 -13.30
CA HIS A 44 -0.15 -15.54 -13.61
C HIS A 44 -0.32 -14.43 -12.56
N VAL A 45 -1.21 -14.64 -11.58
CA VAL A 45 -1.54 -13.62 -10.59
C VAL A 45 -0.69 -13.80 -9.34
N LEU A 46 -0.04 -12.71 -8.93
CA LEU A 46 0.64 -12.60 -7.65
C LEU A 46 -0.31 -11.94 -6.64
N SER A 47 -0.32 -12.42 -5.42
CA SER A 47 -1.04 -11.77 -4.32
C SER A 47 -0.12 -11.64 -3.12
N LEU A 48 -0.04 -10.43 -2.60
CA LEU A 48 0.64 -10.08 -1.36
C LEU A 48 -0.39 -10.10 -0.24
N ARG A 49 -0.07 -10.76 0.86
CA ARG A 49 -1.00 -10.91 1.98
C ARG A 49 -0.33 -10.53 3.29
N THR A 50 -1.09 -9.86 4.14
CA THR A 50 -0.72 -9.58 5.53
C THR A 50 -1.74 -10.29 6.42
N ASN A 51 -1.26 -11.18 7.30
CA ASN A 51 -2.11 -11.98 8.20
C ASN A 51 -3.19 -12.75 7.44
N GLY A 52 -2.86 -13.20 6.20
CA GLY A 52 -3.76 -13.96 5.34
C GLY A 52 -4.72 -13.12 4.50
N LYS A 53 -4.83 -11.82 4.75
CA LYS A 53 -5.67 -10.90 3.97
C LYS A 53 -4.87 -10.37 2.77
N VAL A 54 -5.47 -10.36 1.59
CA VAL A 54 -4.85 -9.78 0.38
C VAL A 54 -4.78 -8.26 0.53
N GLU A 55 -3.56 -7.72 0.43
CA GLU A 55 -3.29 -6.28 0.47
C GLU A 55 -3.10 -5.71 -0.93
N ALA A 56 -2.52 -6.52 -1.81
CA ALA A 56 -2.25 -6.10 -3.18
C ALA A 56 -2.18 -7.32 -4.09
N SER A 57 -2.54 -7.16 -5.35
CA SER A 57 -2.37 -8.21 -6.35
C SER A 57 -1.88 -7.63 -7.67
N SER A 58 -1.39 -8.51 -8.55
CA SER A 58 -0.97 -8.12 -9.89
C SER A 58 -2.14 -8.17 -10.90
N SER A 59 -3.39 -8.16 -10.43
CA SER A 59 -4.57 -8.31 -11.28
C SER A 59 -5.73 -7.43 -10.79
N GLY A 60 -6.66 -7.97 -10.04
CA GLY A 60 -7.98 -7.38 -9.78
C GLY A 60 -7.97 -5.95 -9.23
N ASP A 61 -7.07 -5.64 -8.33
CA ASP A 61 -6.95 -4.32 -7.69
C ASP A 61 -5.88 -3.41 -8.33
N MET A 62 -5.31 -3.84 -9.46
CA MET A 62 -4.26 -3.10 -10.17
C MET A 62 -4.68 -1.66 -10.49
N LEU A 63 -5.92 -1.47 -10.91
CA LEU A 63 -6.44 -0.15 -11.24
C LEU A 63 -6.45 0.75 -9.99
N THR A 64 -6.93 0.23 -8.87
CA THR A 64 -6.97 0.97 -7.59
C THR A 64 -5.56 1.37 -7.16
N GLN A 65 -4.60 0.41 -7.21
CA GLN A 65 -3.21 0.66 -6.83
C GLN A 65 -2.57 1.78 -7.68
N LYS A 66 -2.90 1.84 -8.97
CA LYS A 66 -2.36 2.87 -9.86
C LYS A 66 -3.08 4.21 -9.69
N MET A 67 -4.42 4.17 -9.63
CA MET A 67 -5.21 5.39 -9.61
C MET A 67 -5.03 6.22 -8.33
N ILE A 68 -4.75 5.58 -7.19
CA ILE A 68 -4.47 6.32 -5.96
C ILE A 68 -3.27 7.27 -6.12
N SER A 69 -2.34 6.92 -7.00
CA SER A 69 -1.18 7.77 -7.32
C SER A 69 -1.48 8.72 -8.47
N HIS A 70 -2.07 8.20 -9.56
CA HIS A 70 -2.29 9.02 -10.75
C HIS A 70 -3.25 10.19 -10.48
N LEU A 71 -4.32 9.97 -9.72
CA LEU A 71 -5.33 11.02 -9.51
C LEU A 71 -4.74 12.28 -8.88
N PRO A 72 -4.07 12.22 -7.69
CA PRO A 72 -3.53 13.44 -7.10
C PRO A 72 -2.39 14.04 -7.92
N LEU A 73 -1.57 13.21 -8.59
CA LEU A 73 -0.44 13.71 -9.38
C LEU A 73 -0.89 14.40 -10.67
N LEU A 74 -2.02 13.98 -11.26
CA LEU A 74 -2.60 14.65 -12.43
C LEU A 74 -3.33 15.94 -12.03
N TYR A 75 -3.87 15.98 -10.82
CA TYR A 75 -4.61 17.14 -10.33
C TYR A 75 -3.68 18.26 -9.85
N HIS A 76 -2.53 17.91 -9.30
CA HIS A 76 -1.55 18.88 -8.80
C HIS A 76 -0.73 19.47 -9.96
N SER A 77 -0.56 20.80 -9.97
CA SER A 77 0.08 21.49 -11.10
C SER A 77 1.55 21.12 -11.32
N ASN A 78 2.29 20.84 -10.23
CA ASN A 78 3.72 20.51 -10.32
C ASN A 78 4.15 19.68 -9.10
N PRO A 79 3.80 18.38 -9.03
CA PRO A 79 4.14 17.53 -7.88
C PRO A 79 5.62 17.18 -7.93
N SER A 80 6.42 17.72 -7.04
CA SER A 80 7.87 17.49 -6.96
C SER A 80 8.24 16.60 -5.76
N GLU A 81 7.66 16.87 -4.59
CA GLU A 81 7.94 16.16 -3.35
C GLU A 81 6.70 15.34 -2.97
N VAL A 82 6.81 14.03 -2.98
CA VAL A 82 5.67 13.12 -2.71
C VAL A 82 5.97 12.26 -1.49
N LEU A 83 4.99 12.11 -0.61
CA LEU A 83 5.02 11.13 0.46
C LEU A 83 4.04 10.00 0.15
N MET A 84 4.52 8.78 0.22
CA MET A 84 3.72 7.56 0.14
C MET A 84 3.72 6.88 1.52
N ILE A 85 2.56 6.68 2.13
CA ILE A 85 2.42 5.93 3.39
C ILE A 85 1.85 4.55 3.05
N GLY A 86 2.68 3.54 3.21
CA GLY A 86 2.43 2.16 2.83
C GLY A 86 3.09 1.80 1.50
N LEU A 87 3.91 0.75 1.50
CA LEU A 87 4.59 0.24 0.29
C LEU A 87 3.77 -0.85 -0.40
N ALA A 88 3.37 -1.86 0.37
CA ALA A 88 2.71 -3.07 -0.13
C ALA A 88 3.47 -3.67 -1.34
N SER A 89 2.80 -3.81 -2.50
CA SER A 89 3.42 -4.34 -3.73
C SER A 89 4.41 -3.35 -4.38
N GLY A 90 4.39 -2.09 -3.98
CA GLY A 90 5.16 -1.02 -4.61
C GLY A 90 4.54 -0.46 -5.90
N ILE A 91 3.40 -0.99 -6.35
CA ILE A 91 2.78 -0.57 -7.62
C ILE A 91 2.36 0.91 -7.56
N SER A 92 1.79 1.33 -6.43
CA SER A 92 1.41 2.75 -6.24
C SER A 92 2.65 3.65 -6.28
N LEU A 93 3.70 3.27 -5.57
CA LEU A 93 4.96 4.04 -5.58
C LEU A 93 5.56 4.09 -6.99
N GLY A 94 5.60 2.95 -7.70
CA GLY A 94 6.05 2.92 -9.09
C GLY A 94 5.24 3.83 -10.00
N SER A 95 3.94 3.96 -9.72
CA SER A 95 3.06 4.87 -10.47
C SER A 95 3.37 6.35 -10.19
N VAL A 96 3.84 6.68 -8.98
CA VAL A 96 4.35 8.03 -8.68
C VAL A 96 5.59 8.33 -9.54
N LEU A 97 6.49 7.37 -9.66
CA LEU A 97 7.80 7.56 -10.29
C LEU A 97 7.75 7.66 -11.82
N VAL A 98 6.60 7.36 -12.45
CA VAL A 98 6.48 7.59 -13.91
C VAL A 98 6.37 9.09 -14.25
N TYR A 99 6.15 9.94 -13.25
CA TYR A 99 6.05 11.39 -13.45
C TYR A 99 7.44 12.04 -13.37
N PRO A 100 7.95 12.64 -14.46
CA PRO A 100 9.29 13.23 -14.45
C PRO A 100 9.41 14.47 -13.55
N GLN A 101 8.29 15.12 -13.21
CA GLN A 101 8.27 16.25 -12.28
C GLN A 101 8.63 15.85 -10.86
N VAL A 102 8.35 14.58 -10.49
CA VAL A 102 8.66 14.09 -9.14
C VAL A 102 10.18 14.00 -8.98
N GLN A 103 10.71 14.78 -8.04
CA GLN A 103 12.14 14.84 -7.72
C GLN A 103 12.48 13.95 -6.54
N ARG A 104 11.49 13.75 -5.63
CA ARG A 104 11.67 12.94 -4.43
C ARG A 104 10.35 12.25 -4.07
N ALA A 105 10.45 10.97 -3.75
CA ALA A 105 9.34 10.14 -3.25
C ALA A 105 9.78 9.47 -1.94
N ASP A 106 9.36 10.03 -0.82
CA ASP A 106 9.52 9.36 0.48
C ASP A 106 8.46 8.27 0.58
N CYS A 107 8.86 7.06 0.91
CA CYS A 107 7.96 5.94 1.12
C CYS A 107 8.12 5.43 2.55
N VAL A 108 7.07 5.57 3.36
CA VAL A 108 7.07 5.12 4.75
C VAL A 108 6.36 3.78 4.82
N GLU A 109 7.06 2.76 5.32
CA GLU A 109 6.53 1.41 5.48
C GLU A 109 6.86 0.90 6.88
N MET A 110 5.90 0.31 7.56
CA MET A 110 6.06 -0.17 8.92
C MET A 110 6.78 -1.52 8.99
N LEU A 111 6.49 -2.40 8.03
CA LEU A 111 7.00 -3.78 8.02
C LEU A 111 8.22 -3.87 7.10
N GLU A 112 9.40 -4.10 7.68
CA GLU A 112 10.66 -4.18 6.92
C GLU A 112 10.60 -5.28 5.84
N GLY A 113 9.99 -6.43 6.16
CA GLY A 113 9.81 -7.54 5.22
C GLY A 113 8.99 -7.19 3.98
N MET A 114 8.23 -6.08 4.02
CA MET A 114 7.48 -5.62 2.86
C MET A 114 8.40 -5.27 1.68
N THR A 115 9.65 -4.88 1.96
CA THR A 115 10.65 -4.58 0.92
C THR A 115 10.93 -5.82 0.06
N GLN A 116 11.19 -6.96 0.72
CA GLN A 116 11.45 -8.23 0.04
C GLN A 116 10.19 -8.73 -0.68
N ALA A 117 9.03 -8.56 -0.03
CA ALA A 117 7.75 -8.97 -0.64
C ALA A 117 7.46 -8.17 -1.91
N SER A 118 7.78 -6.86 -1.94
CA SER A 118 7.58 -6.00 -3.11
C SER A 118 8.46 -6.40 -4.31
N ASP A 119 9.60 -7.06 -4.07
CA ASP A 119 10.49 -7.51 -5.15
C ASP A 119 9.83 -8.55 -6.07
N PHE A 120 8.84 -9.29 -5.59
CA PHE A 120 8.08 -10.19 -6.44
C PHE A 120 7.23 -9.44 -7.48
N PHE A 121 7.01 -8.15 -7.28
CA PHE A 121 6.19 -7.30 -8.15
C PHE A 121 7.01 -6.38 -9.06
N LEU A 122 8.33 -6.61 -9.22
CA LEU A 122 9.22 -5.75 -10.03
C LEU A 122 8.70 -5.47 -11.44
N LYS A 123 8.03 -6.45 -12.04
CA LYS A 123 7.43 -6.31 -13.38
C LYS A 123 6.32 -5.25 -13.41
N TYR A 124 5.69 -4.99 -12.26
CA TYR A 124 4.49 -4.15 -12.15
C TYR A 124 4.76 -2.83 -11.43
N ASN A 125 5.80 -2.79 -10.57
CA ASN A 125 6.10 -1.63 -9.73
C ASN A 125 7.26 -0.78 -10.23
N HIS A 126 7.73 -1.04 -11.46
CA HIS A 126 8.82 -0.27 -12.11
C HIS A 126 10.12 -0.27 -11.31
N ALA A 127 10.36 -1.32 -10.51
CA ALA A 127 11.52 -1.42 -9.62
C ALA A 127 11.66 -0.17 -8.71
N CYS A 128 10.54 0.28 -8.17
CA CYS A 128 10.39 1.57 -7.48
C CYS A 128 11.41 1.81 -6.36
N LEU A 129 11.81 0.75 -5.64
CA LEU A 129 12.79 0.88 -4.55
C LEU A 129 14.22 1.08 -5.07
N LYS A 130 14.47 0.87 -6.37
CA LYS A 130 15.78 1.09 -7.00
C LYS A 130 15.89 2.44 -7.69
N ASP A 131 14.79 3.18 -7.78
CA ASP A 131 14.79 4.52 -8.36
C ASP A 131 15.52 5.48 -7.41
N PRO A 132 16.49 6.27 -7.91
CA PRO A 132 17.27 7.16 -7.04
C PRO A 132 16.43 8.26 -6.36
N ARG A 133 15.22 8.50 -6.83
CA ARG A 133 14.29 9.47 -6.21
C ARG A 133 13.55 8.88 -5.01
N THR A 134 13.57 7.56 -4.85
CA THR A 134 12.90 6.88 -3.74
C THR A 134 13.74 6.92 -2.47
N ASN A 135 13.15 7.36 -1.40
CA ASN A 135 13.71 7.30 -0.05
C ASN A 135 12.79 6.44 0.82
N LEU A 136 13.19 5.18 1.04
CA LEU A 136 12.43 4.26 1.88
C LEU A 136 12.73 4.53 3.36
N ILE A 137 11.68 4.65 4.15
CA ILE A 137 11.74 4.96 5.58
C ILE A 137 10.96 3.88 6.33
N ILE A 138 11.65 3.05 7.11
CA ILE A 138 10.98 2.07 7.95
C ILE A 138 10.51 2.79 9.22
N ASN A 139 9.20 3.03 9.30
CA ASN A 139 8.59 3.77 10.41
C ASN A 139 7.06 3.64 10.32
N ASP A 140 6.39 3.98 11.42
CA ASP A 140 4.94 4.19 11.43
C ASP A 140 4.61 5.51 10.70
N GLY A 141 3.60 5.48 9.82
CA GLY A 141 3.21 6.63 9.00
C GLY A 141 2.78 7.85 9.80
N ARG A 142 2.04 7.64 10.90
CA ARG A 142 1.61 8.72 11.79
C ARG A 142 2.81 9.33 12.52
N ASN A 143 3.71 8.48 13.02
CA ASN A 143 4.94 8.93 13.67
C ASN A 143 5.82 9.72 12.70
N HIS A 144 5.92 9.28 11.46
CA HIS A 144 6.69 10.00 10.44
C HIS A 144 6.12 11.41 10.24
N LEU A 145 4.80 11.56 10.06
CA LEU A 145 4.18 12.87 9.89
C LEU A 145 4.40 13.77 11.12
N LEU A 146 4.33 13.18 12.32
CA LEU A 146 4.50 13.92 13.58
C LEU A 146 5.93 14.48 13.71
N LEU A 147 6.93 13.65 13.38
CA LEU A 147 8.35 13.96 13.65
C LEU A 147 9.06 14.60 12.44
N SER A 148 8.50 14.49 11.25
CA SER A 148 9.12 15.02 10.03
C SER A 148 9.04 16.55 9.99
N ASN A 149 10.08 17.16 9.43
CA ASN A 149 10.08 18.58 9.08
C ASN A 149 9.96 18.79 7.55
N THR A 150 9.73 17.72 6.80
CA THR A 150 9.57 17.77 5.34
C THR A 150 8.12 18.16 4.99
N TYR A 151 8.00 18.97 3.94
CA TYR A 151 6.70 19.38 3.37
C TYR A 151 6.56 18.79 1.98
N TYR A 152 5.36 18.31 1.67
CA TYR A 152 5.09 17.56 0.45
C TYR A 152 4.07 18.29 -0.43
N ASP A 153 4.21 18.14 -1.74
CA ASP A 153 3.20 18.56 -2.71
C ASP A 153 2.02 17.61 -2.71
N VAL A 154 2.31 16.31 -2.55
CA VAL A 154 1.26 15.27 -2.51
C VAL A 154 1.60 14.27 -1.40
N ILE A 155 0.61 13.97 -0.57
CA ILE A 155 0.67 12.86 0.39
C ILE A 155 -0.34 11.82 -0.04
N ILE A 156 0.12 10.59 -0.23
CA ILE A 156 -0.69 9.44 -0.60
C ILE A 156 -0.64 8.44 0.55
N SER A 157 -1.80 8.15 1.13
CA SER A 157 -1.91 7.19 2.23
C SER A 157 -2.74 6.01 1.77
N GLN A 158 -2.13 4.82 1.78
CA GLN A 158 -2.80 3.58 1.36
C GLN A 158 -2.76 2.53 2.47
N PRO A 159 -3.38 2.83 3.62
CA PRO A 159 -3.41 1.86 4.70
C PRO A 159 -4.24 0.64 4.32
N SER A 160 -3.99 -0.46 5.00
CA SER A 160 -4.90 -1.59 5.02
C SER A 160 -6.20 -1.22 5.77
N ASN A 161 -6.97 -2.19 6.18
CA ASN A 161 -8.28 -1.92 6.81
C ASN A 161 -8.13 -1.42 8.26
N PRO A 162 -9.02 -0.51 8.71
CA PRO A 162 -8.91 0.13 10.04
C PRO A 162 -9.05 -0.84 11.22
N TRP A 163 -9.61 -2.03 11.01
CA TRP A 163 -9.73 -3.04 12.08
C TRP A 163 -8.44 -3.86 12.29
N ILE A 164 -7.41 -3.64 11.48
CA ILE A 164 -6.11 -4.27 11.69
C ILE A 164 -5.36 -3.48 12.77
N VAL A 165 -4.78 -4.20 13.73
CA VAL A 165 -4.06 -3.60 14.86
C VAL A 165 -2.94 -2.66 14.34
N GLY A 166 -2.89 -1.47 14.89
CA GLY A 166 -1.93 -0.43 14.50
C GLY A 166 -2.39 0.46 13.36
N ILE A 167 -3.19 -0.06 12.43
CA ILE A 167 -3.62 0.67 11.22
C ILE A 167 -4.71 1.71 11.54
N GLY A 168 -5.53 1.45 12.54
CA GLY A 168 -6.66 2.33 12.91
C GLY A 168 -6.25 3.79 13.16
N SER A 169 -5.01 4.01 13.60
CA SER A 169 -4.47 5.36 13.83
C SER A 169 -4.43 6.22 12.57
N LEU A 170 -4.36 5.58 11.38
CA LEU A 170 -4.30 6.26 10.09
C LEU A 170 -5.69 6.70 9.57
N PHE A 171 -6.75 6.39 10.33
CA PHE A 171 -8.13 6.79 9.98
C PHE A 171 -8.69 7.82 10.95
N THR A 172 -7.82 8.41 11.79
CA THR A 172 -8.24 9.38 12.81
C THR A 172 -8.18 10.81 12.29
N ARG A 173 -8.98 11.68 12.86
CA ARG A 173 -8.96 13.12 12.61
C ARG A 173 -7.55 13.69 12.80
N GLU A 174 -6.86 13.22 13.84
CA GLU A 174 -5.49 13.66 14.19
C GLU A 174 -4.51 13.32 13.08
N PHE A 175 -4.62 12.14 12.46
CA PHE A 175 -3.76 11.74 11.35
C PHE A 175 -3.96 12.67 10.15
N PHE A 176 -5.21 12.97 9.79
CA PHE A 176 -5.50 13.88 8.67
C PHE A 176 -4.99 15.30 8.97
N HIS A 177 -5.08 15.72 10.23
CA HIS A 177 -4.55 17.02 10.66
C HIS A 177 -3.02 17.09 10.51
N LEU A 178 -2.32 16.06 11.00
CA LEU A 178 -0.85 15.95 10.83
C LEU A 178 -0.47 15.97 9.33
N GLY A 179 -1.21 15.24 8.51
CA GLY A 179 -0.97 15.25 7.06
C GLY A 179 -1.15 16.64 6.46
N ALA A 180 -2.21 17.33 6.85
CA ALA A 180 -2.49 18.70 6.36
C ALA A 180 -1.36 19.67 6.77
N GLU A 181 -0.81 19.50 7.97
CA GLU A 181 0.32 20.33 8.44
C GLU A 181 1.62 20.06 7.66
N ARG A 182 1.73 18.93 6.99
CA ARG A 182 2.92 18.56 6.20
C ARG A 182 2.72 18.80 4.70
N LEU A 183 1.59 19.39 4.29
CA LEU A 183 1.38 19.81 2.92
C LEU A 183 1.93 21.20 2.69
N LYS A 184 2.54 21.39 1.52
CA LYS A 184 2.85 22.74 1.00
C LYS A 184 1.55 23.47 0.62
N PRO A 185 1.59 24.80 0.49
CA PRO A 185 0.41 25.53 -0.01
C PRO A 185 -0.06 24.96 -1.37
N GLY A 186 -1.33 24.58 -1.45
CA GLY A 186 -1.91 23.93 -2.63
C GLY A 186 -1.68 22.44 -2.73
N GLY A 187 -1.01 21.85 -1.73
CA GLY A 187 -0.75 20.41 -1.73
C GLY A 187 -1.99 19.56 -1.54
N LEU A 188 -1.91 18.29 -1.92
CA LEU A 188 -3.04 17.36 -1.91
C LEU A 188 -2.78 16.17 -0.98
N PHE A 189 -3.81 15.79 -0.22
CA PHE A 189 -3.81 14.57 0.59
C PHE A 189 -4.78 13.58 -0.03
N CYS A 190 -4.28 12.43 -0.49
CA CYS A 190 -5.08 11.35 -1.06
C CYS A 190 -5.04 10.15 -0.13
N HIS A 191 -6.20 9.69 0.32
CA HIS A 191 -6.29 8.57 1.26
C HIS A 191 -7.16 7.46 0.68
N ARG A 192 -6.68 6.23 0.76
CA ARG A 192 -7.42 5.06 0.29
C ARG A 192 -8.47 4.67 1.33
N LEU A 193 -9.71 4.59 0.89
CA LEU A 193 -10.82 4.08 1.68
C LEU A 193 -11.31 2.81 1.00
N ASP A 194 -10.82 1.65 1.47
CA ASP A 194 -11.32 0.36 0.99
C ASP A 194 -12.64 0.04 1.69
N ASP A 195 -13.66 -0.17 0.90
CA ASP A 195 -14.93 -0.81 1.28
C ASP A 195 -15.45 -0.47 2.71
N ILE A 196 -15.51 0.82 3.03
CA ILE A 196 -16.42 1.26 4.07
C ILE A 196 -17.79 1.40 3.40
N VAL A 197 -18.17 0.40 2.63
CA VAL A 197 -19.59 0.23 2.32
C VAL A 197 -20.15 -0.55 3.50
N ALA A 198 -20.50 0.19 4.52
CA ALA A 198 -21.38 -0.36 5.54
C ALA A 198 -22.62 -0.86 4.81
N THR A 199 -22.83 -2.15 4.83
CA THR A 199 -24.15 -2.69 4.65
C THR A 199 -25.00 -2.11 5.79
N VAL A 200 -25.73 -1.04 5.50
CA VAL A 200 -26.76 -0.55 6.39
C VAL A 200 -27.96 -1.49 6.25
#